data_65c993d4f536d180960ce653b6278136
#
_entry.id   65c993d4f536d180960ce653b6278136
#
_cell.length_a   1.000
_cell.length_b   1.000
_cell.length_c   1.000
_cell.angle_alpha   90.00
_cell.angle_beta   90.00
_cell.angle_gamma   90.00
#
_symmetry.space_group_name_H-M   'P 1'
#
loop_
_entity.id
_entity.type
_entity.pdbx_description
1 polymer ?
#
loop_
_entity_poly.entity_id
_entity_poly.type
_entity_poly.pdbx_seq_one_letter_code
_entity_poly.pdbx_strand_id
1 'polypeptide(L)'
;MNFGVLASTGPTMRNLRTPRHAEATVDRFNGAGARVPGMIRLVRHSIALVAAGLAAALSGCDSHNSGSLGADPRQVTVFGSGQVQGVPDTLIADVGIQVTAADVTSAMNQTNDRQQAVIDALVGAGLDRKDIRTTRVTVAPQYSNPEPAGTATITGYRADNDIEVKIHPTDAASRLLALVVSTGGDATRISSVSYSIGDDSQLVKDARARAFQNAKNRADQYAQLSGLRLGKVISISEASGAAPTHEAPAPPRGLSAVPLEPGQQTVGFSVTVVWELT
;
A
#
# COMPACT_ATOMS: atom_id res chain seq x y z
N MET A 1 40.06 -35.46 49.28
CA MET A 1 40.05 -34.95 50.69
C MET A 1 39.49 -33.54 50.67
N ASN A 2 38.52 -33.36 51.53
CA ASN A 2 37.81 -32.18 51.98
C ASN A 2 36.74 -31.52 51.04
N PHE A 3 35.57 -31.80 51.52
CA PHE A 3 34.30 -31.19 51.34
C PHE A 3 34.24 -29.75 51.82
N GLY A 4 33.55 -28.88 51.10
CA GLY A 4 33.13 -27.55 51.54
C GLY A 4 31.72 -27.29 50.98
N VAL A 5 30.71 -27.69 51.74
CA VAL A 5 29.30 -27.29 51.56
C VAL A 5 29.14 -25.91 52.14
N LEU A 6 28.59 -24.96 51.37
CA LEU A 6 28.06 -23.70 51.92
C LEU A 6 26.66 -23.42 51.34
N ALA A 7 25.77 -23.14 52.28
CA ALA A 7 24.34 -23.11 52.23
C ALA A 7 23.78 -21.92 51.42
N SER A 8 22.69 -22.19 50.77
CA SER A 8 21.66 -21.35 50.18
C SER A 8 21.03 -20.44 51.24
N THR A 9 20.96 -19.14 50.93
CA THR A 9 19.98 -18.23 51.55
C THR A 9 19.26 -17.48 50.42
N GLY A 10 18.01 -17.89 50.19
CA GLY A 10 17.12 -17.20 49.25
C GLY A 10 16.57 -15.89 49.82
N PRO A 11 16.33 -14.87 48.99
CA PRO A 11 15.58 -13.70 49.42
C PRO A 11 14.08 -13.85 49.13
N THR A 12 13.35 -13.56 50.15
CA THR A 12 11.95 -13.30 50.40
C THR A 12 11.20 -12.65 49.22
N MET A 13 10.10 -13.27 48.84
CA MET A 13 9.08 -12.65 47.97
C MET A 13 8.44 -11.44 48.64
N ARG A 14 8.62 -10.26 48.03
CA ARG A 14 7.89 -9.05 48.35
C ARG A 14 6.69 -8.91 47.41
N ASN A 15 5.50 -9.00 48.03
CA ASN A 15 4.20 -8.70 47.42
C ASN A 15 4.21 -7.39 46.68
N LEU A 16 4.03 -7.38 45.35
CA LEU A 16 3.72 -6.20 44.56
C LEU A 16 2.20 -6.15 44.38
N ARG A 17 1.62 -5.14 45.03
CA ARG A 17 0.23 -4.72 44.90
C ARG A 17 -0.05 -4.35 43.44
N THR A 18 -1.11 -4.89 42.89
CA THR A 18 -1.78 -4.42 41.67
C THR A 18 -2.34 -3.01 41.84
N PRO A 19 -2.12 -2.05 40.92
CA PRO A 19 -2.87 -0.81 40.91
C PRO A 19 -4.25 -1.02 40.31
N ARG A 20 -5.24 -0.49 41.03
CA ARG A 20 -6.67 -0.40 40.68
C ARG A 20 -6.87 0.38 39.38
N HIS A 21 -7.80 -0.13 38.59
CA HIS A 21 -8.45 0.57 37.48
C HIS A 21 -8.93 1.97 37.91
N ALA A 22 -8.48 3.00 37.24
CA ALA A 22 -9.05 4.34 37.28
C ALA A 22 -10.15 4.38 36.19
N GLU A 23 -11.40 4.45 36.64
CA GLU A 23 -12.55 4.78 35.78
C GLU A 23 -12.40 6.24 35.35
N ALA A 24 -12.32 6.46 34.04
CA ALA A 24 -12.38 7.79 33.45
C ALA A 24 -13.85 8.24 33.40
N THR A 25 -14.17 9.17 34.24
CA THR A 25 -15.42 9.92 34.28
C THR A 25 -15.56 10.75 33.00
N VAL A 26 -16.61 10.50 32.23
CA VAL A 26 -17.00 11.31 31.06
C VAL A 26 -17.65 12.60 31.59
N ASP A 27 -16.91 13.70 31.57
CA ASP A 27 -17.43 15.03 31.79
C ASP A 27 -18.29 15.48 30.58
N ARG A 28 -19.61 15.63 30.83
CA ARG A 28 -20.52 16.30 29.93
C ARG A 28 -20.21 17.80 29.95
N PHE A 29 -19.61 18.34 28.93
CA PHE A 29 -19.60 19.78 28.70
C PHE A 29 -20.97 20.25 28.18
N ASN A 30 -21.75 20.83 29.10
CA ASN A 30 -22.89 21.69 28.81
C ASN A 30 -22.34 23.05 28.39
N GLY A 31 -22.22 23.31 27.10
CA GLY A 31 -21.82 24.61 26.55
C GLY A 31 -23.01 25.47 26.24
N ALA A 32 -23.06 26.58 26.94
CA ALA A 32 -24.05 27.64 26.93
C ALA A 32 -24.39 28.18 25.54
N GLY A 33 -25.68 28.41 25.31
CA GLY A 33 -26.22 29.06 24.13
C GLY A 33 -25.79 30.53 24.00
N ALA A 34 -25.35 30.89 22.82
CA ALA A 34 -25.30 32.26 22.36
C ALA A 34 -26.55 32.52 21.52
N ARG A 35 -27.50 33.22 22.09
CA ARG A 35 -28.67 33.79 21.40
C ARG A 35 -28.22 34.95 20.53
N VAL A 36 -28.48 34.89 19.23
CA VAL A 36 -28.50 36.06 18.33
C VAL A 36 -29.95 36.48 18.16
N PRO A 37 -30.32 37.71 18.52
CA PRO A 37 -31.68 38.19 18.34
C PRO A 37 -31.86 38.88 16.98
N GLY A 38 -32.99 38.60 16.35
CA GLY A 38 -33.66 39.59 15.53
C GLY A 38 -33.51 39.48 14.04
N MET A 39 -34.48 38.88 13.38
CA MET A 39 -35.23 39.53 12.31
C MET A 39 -36.42 38.65 11.88
N ILE A 40 -37.49 38.71 12.68
CA ILE A 40 -38.83 38.32 12.24
C ILE A 40 -39.51 39.61 11.83
N ARG A 41 -39.67 39.84 10.54
CA ARG A 41 -40.68 40.73 9.99
C ARG A 41 -41.30 40.12 8.75
N LEU A 42 -42.51 39.68 8.94
CA LEU A 42 -43.70 39.92 8.14
C LEU A 42 -43.52 39.85 6.60
N VAL A 43 -44.02 38.79 6.00
CA VAL A 43 -44.92 38.90 4.86
C VAL A 43 -46.03 37.83 5.03
N ARG A 44 -47.08 38.21 5.78
CA ARG A 44 -48.43 37.65 5.62
C ARG A 44 -49.17 38.60 4.67
N HIS A 45 -50.00 38.05 3.83
CA HIS A 45 -50.89 38.61 2.86
C HIS A 45 -50.41 38.55 1.40
N SER A 46 -50.82 37.49 0.74
CA SER A 46 -51.36 37.50 -0.62
C SER A 46 -51.80 36.08 -1.01
N ILE A 47 -52.83 35.60 -0.32
CA ILE A 47 -53.64 34.49 -0.84
C ILE A 47 -54.97 35.18 -1.18
N ALA A 48 -55.21 35.45 -2.42
CA ALA A 48 -56.53 35.49 -3.06
C ALA A 48 -56.38 35.87 -4.53
N LEU A 49 -57.10 35.15 -5.39
CA LEU A 49 -57.44 35.45 -6.75
C LEU A 49 -56.37 35.17 -7.83
N VAL A 50 -56.25 33.88 -8.25
CA VAL A 50 -56.32 33.46 -9.64
C VAL A 50 -56.88 32.04 -9.70
N ALA A 51 -58.17 31.96 -9.54
CA ALA A 51 -58.95 30.76 -9.88
C ALA A 51 -59.88 31.13 -11.03
N ALA A 52 -59.36 31.29 -12.21
CA ALA A 52 -60.10 31.32 -13.48
C ALA A 52 -59.11 31.44 -14.63
N GLY A 53 -58.83 30.33 -15.30
CA GLY A 53 -58.04 30.38 -16.55
C GLY A 53 -57.09 29.22 -16.83
N LEU A 54 -57.45 28.00 -16.45
CA LEU A 54 -56.62 26.84 -16.86
C LEU A 54 -57.51 25.66 -17.25
N ALA A 55 -58.32 25.89 -18.30
CA ALA A 55 -59.07 24.82 -18.93
C ALA A 55 -58.94 24.92 -20.46
N ALA A 56 -57.70 24.91 -21.00
CA ALA A 56 -57.45 24.73 -22.42
C ALA A 56 -55.94 24.61 -22.72
N ALA A 57 -55.30 23.56 -22.26
CA ALA A 57 -53.99 23.12 -22.78
C ALA A 57 -53.69 21.66 -22.40
N LEU A 58 -54.69 20.78 -22.50
CA LEU A 58 -54.49 19.33 -22.45
C LEU A 58 -54.71 18.73 -23.84
N SER A 59 -54.10 19.32 -24.86
CA SER A 59 -54.09 18.73 -26.21
C SER A 59 -52.66 18.76 -26.70
N GLY A 60 -52.07 17.59 -26.70
CA GLY A 60 -51.00 17.32 -27.58
C GLY A 60 -49.62 17.36 -26.92
N CYS A 61 -49.15 16.24 -26.67
CA CYS A 61 -47.92 15.66 -27.16
C CYS A 61 -47.80 14.25 -26.61
N ASP A 62 -48.73 13.43 -26.98
CA ASP A 62 -48.47 12.01 -27.13
C ASP A 62 -47.53 11.83 -28.33
N SER A 63 -46.33 12.30 -28.14
CA SER A 63 -45.20 11.75 -28.89
C SER A 63 -44.96 10.39 -28.29
N HIS A 64 -45.87 9.46 -28.58
CA HIS A 64 -45.49 8.06 -28.59
C HIS A 64 -44.34 7.92 -29.59
N ASN A 65 -43.15 8.15 -29.10
CA ASN A 65 -41.98 7.54 -29.67
C ASN A 65 -42.20 6.03 -29.47
N SER A 66 -42.97 5.42 -30.40
CA SER A 66 -42.98 4.00 -30.61
C SER A 66 -41.60 3.60 -31.11
N GLY A 67 -40.57 3.96 -30.33
CA GLY A 67 -39.30 3.28 -30.36
C GLY A 67 -39.68 1.82 -30.06
N SER A 68 -39.56 1.00 -31.07
CA SER A 68 -39.59 -0.43 -31.00
C SER A 68 -39.20 -0.87 -29.61
N LEU A 69 -40.15 -1.44 -28.86
CA LEU A 69 -39.86 -2.26 -27.69
C LEU A 69 -39.13 -3.51 -28.23
N GLY A 70 -37.90 -3.29 -28.73
CA GLY A 70 -36.94 -4.36 -28.79
C GLY A 70 -36.84 -4.86 -27.37
N ALA A 71 -37.38 -6.04 -27.10
CA ALA A 71 -37.26 -6.68 -25.82
C ALA A 71 -35.80 -6.54 -25.40
N ASP A 72 -35.59 -5.83 -24.26
CA ASP A 72 -34.26 -5.67 -23.71
C ASP A 72 -33.64 -7.07 -23.67
N PRO A 73 -32.54 -7.32 -24.36
CA PRO A 73 -32.02 -8.67 -24.48
C PRO A 73 -31.84 -9.24 -23.09
N ARG A 74 -32.47 -10.40 -22.83
CA ARG A 74 -32.24 -11.09 -21.56
C ARG A 74 -30.73 -11.24 -21.40
N GLN A 75 -30.18 -10.77 -20.32
CA GLN A 75 -28.74 -10.75 -20.13
C GLN A 75 -28.36 -11.10 -18.69
N VAL A 76 -27.19 -11.66 -18.54
CA VAL A 76 -26.56 -11.90 -17.24
C VAL A 76 -25.23 -11.17 -17.16
N THR A 77 -25.04 -10.41 -16.10
CA THR A 77 -23.78 -9.74 -15.77
C THR A 77 -23.09 -10.48 -14.64
N VAL A 78 -21.87 -10.93 -14.87
CA VAL A 78 -21.13 -11.73 -13.89
C VAL A 78 -19.73 -11.16 -13.73
N PHE A 79 -19.31 -11.12 -12.47
CA PHE A 79 -17.94 -10.84 -12.11
C PHE A 79 -17.16 -12.17 -12.02
N GLY A 80 -15.99 -12.23 -12.65
CA GLY A 80 -15.07 -13.35 -12.56
C GLY A 80 -13.72 -12.93 -12.01
N SER A 81 -13.10 -13.82 -11.25
CA SER A 81 -11.75 -13.64 -10.72
C SER A 81 -10.86 -14.83 -11.07
N GLY A 82 -9.59 -14.56 -11.29
CA GLY A 82 -8.56 -15.56 -11.53
C GLY A 82 -7.29 -15.20 -10.80
N GLN A 83 -6.58 -16.21 -10.30
CA GLN A 83 -5.32 -16.05 -9.59
C GLN A 83 -4.32 -17.09 -10.09
N VAL A 84 -3.06 -16.68 -10.18
CA VAL A 84 -1.91 -17.54 -10.53
C VAL A 84 -0.78 -17.22 -9.57
N GLN A 85 -0.07 -18.23 -9.14
CA GLN A 85 1.12 -18.07 -8.32
C GLN A 85 2.37 -18.13 -9.18
N GLY A 86 3.33 -17.22 -8.88
CA GLY A 86 4.64 -17.18 -9.50
C GLY A 86 5.74 -17.12 -8.45
N VAL A 87 6.90 -17.66 -8.76
CA VAL A 87 8.09 -17.51 -7.93
C VAL A 87 8.78 -16.21 -8.36
N PRO A 88 9.05 -15.27 -7.42
CA PRO A 88 9.81 -14.08 -7.71
C PRO A 88 11.22 -14.41 -8.23
N ASP A 89 11.67 -13.66 -9.21
CA ASP A 89 12.98 -13.81 -9.86
C ASP A 89 13.89 -12.59 -9.61
N THR A 90 13.36 -11.55 -9.05
CA THR A 90 14.03 -10.27 -8.81
C THR A 90 13.92 -9.87 -7.34
N LEU A 91 15.04 -9.52 -6.72
CA LEU A 91 15.08 -8.89 -5.40
C LEU A 91 15.29 -7.39 -5.60
N ILE A 92 14.51 -6.58 -4.88
CA ILE A 92 14.64 -5.13 -4.83
C ILE A 92 15.08 -4.75 -3.42
N ALA A 93 16.20 -4.04 -3.31
CA ALA A 93 16.73 -3.55 -2.04
C ALA A 93 16.86 -2.02 -2.08
N ASP A 94 16.40 -1.36 -1.02
CA ASP A 94 16.67 0.05 -0.78
C ASP A 94 17.89 0.18 0.12
N VAL A 95 18.96 0.70 -0.45
CA VAL A 95 20.26 0.84 0.18
C VAL A 95 20.62 2.32 0.28
N GLY A 96 20.96 2.79 1.48
CA GLY A 96 21.40 4.16 1.72
C GLY A 96 22.78 4.22 2.32
N ILE A 97 23.50 5.28 2.01
CA ILE A 97 24.70 5.72 2.71
C ILE A 97 24.37 6.98 3.48
N GLN A 98 24.63 6.95 4.79
CA GLN A 98 24.38 8.07 5.69
C GLN A 98 25.66 8.46 6.40
N VAL A 99 26.09 9.73 6.26
CA VAL A 99 27.25 10.27 6.93
C VAL A 99 26.89 11.56 7.68
N THR A 100 27.46 11.73 8.85
CA THR A 100 27.37 12.99 9.61
C THR A 100 28.76 13.62 9.70
N ALA A 101 28.86 14.92 9.38
CA ALA A 101 30.11 15.69 9.47
C ALA A 101 29.85 17.09 10.05
N ALA A 102 30.91 17.82 10.33
CA ALA A 102 30.83 19.16 10.96
C ALA A 102 30.18 20.18 10.00
N ASP A 103 30.35 20.03 8.70
CA ASP A 103 29.83 20.95 7.69
C ASP A 103 29.14 20.20 6.55
N VAL A 104 28.31 20.92 5.77
CA VAL A 104 27.50 20.39 4.68
C VAL A 104 28.37 19.74 3.60
N THR A 105 29.44 20.40 3.21
CA THR A 105 30.30 19.95 2.11
C THR A 105 30.99 18.64 2.45
N SER A 106 31.53 18.54 3.65
CA SER A 106 32.16 17.31 4.16
C SER A 106 31.17 16.16 4.27
N ALA A 107 29.92 16.42 4.79
CA ALA A 107 28.88 15.41 4.87
C ALA A 107 28.51 14.86 3.48
N MET A 108 28.26 15.76 2.54
CA MET A 108 27.90 15.39 1.17
C MET A 108 29.00 14.64 0.45
N ASN A 109 30.25 15.13 0.49
CA ASN A 109 31.38 14.50 -0.21
C ASN A 109 31.61 13.08 0.31
N GLN A 110 31.70 12.90 1.63
CA GLN A 110 31.90 11.58 2.22
C GLN A 110 30.76 10.62 1.92
N THR A 111 29.51 11.10 1.87
CA THR A 111 28.36 10.29 1.50
C THR A 111 28.45 9.85 0.05
N ASN A 112 28.77 10.79 -0.87
CA ASN A 112 28.86 10.52 -2.30
C ASN A 112 30.03 9.59 -2.63
N ASP A 113 31.20 9.78 -2.00
CA ASP A 113 32.36 8.92 -2.23
C ASP A 113 32.08 7.48 -1.80
N ARG A 114 31.43 7.27 -0.65
CA ARG A 114 31.04 5.94 -0.19
C ARG A 114 29.94 5.32 -1.06
N GLN A 115 28.96 6.12 -1.46
CA GLN A 115 27.89 5.67 -2.35
C GLN A 115 28.46 5.24 -3.71
N GLN A 116 29.41 6.01 -4.25
CA GLN A 116 30.08 5.67 -5.49
C GLN A 116 30.88 4.36 -5.36
N ALA A 117 31.60 4.17 -4.26
CA ALA A 117 32.32 2.93 -3.99
C ALA A 117 31.40 1.71 -3.93
N VAL A 118 30.21 1.85 -3.31
CA VAL A 118 29.19 0.79 -3.27
C VAL A 118 28.68 0.48 -4.67
N ILE A 119 28.34 1.50 -5.48
CA ILE A 119 27.89 1.32 -6.87
C ILE A 119 28.96 0.61 -7.69
N ASP A 120 30.20 1.05 -7.60
CA ASP A 120 31.30 0.47 -8.38
C ASP A 120 31.60 -0.98 -7.97
N ALA A 121 31.49 -1.29 -6.67
CA ALA A 121 31.61 -2.67 -6.18
C ALA A 121 30.48 -3.57 -6.72
N LEU A 122 29.23 -3.09 -6.71
CA LEU A 122 28.08 -3.84 -7.26
C LEU A 122 28.24 -4.09 -8.76
N VAL A 123 28.63 -3.08 -9.53
CA VAL A 123 28.89 -3.20 -10.97
C VAL A 123 30.06 -4.14 -11.24
N GLY A 124 31.14 -4.02 -10.46
CA GLY A 124 32.28 -4.92 -10.53
C GLY A 124 31.95 -6.38 -10.18
N ALA A 125 30.94 -6.61 -9.37
CA ALA A 125 30.43 -7.94 -9.04
C ALA A 125 29.42 -8.50 -10.07
N GLY A 126 29.17 -7.76 -11.17
CA GLY A 126 28.36 -8.20 -12.31
C GLY A 126 26.91 -7.66 -12.31
N LEU A 127 26.58 -6.72 -11.42
CA LEU A 127 25.28 -6.05 -11.50
C LEU A 127 25.27 -5.02 -12.62
N ASP A 128 24.22 -4.99 -13.43
CA ASP A 128 24.08 -3.99 -14.49
C ASP A 128 23.77 -2.62 -13.87
N ARG A 129 24.45 -1.56 -14.34
CA ARG A 129 24.23 -0.18 -13.86
C ARG A 129 22.79 0.31 -14.05
N LYS A 130 22.06 -0.19 -15.04
CA LYS A 130 20.63 0.12 -15.26
C LYS A 130 19.72 -0.37 -14.13
N ASP A 131 20.19 -1.36 -13.36
CA ASP A 131 19.46 -1.93 -12.22
C ASP A 131 19.75 -1.20 -10.90
N ILE A 132 20.51 -0.10 -10.97
CA ILE A 132 20.81 0.79 -9.84
C ILE A 132 20.19 2.15 -10.13
N ARG A 133 19.34 2.62 -9.23
CA ARG A 133 18.66 3.91 -9.37
C ARG A 133 18.77 4.71 -8.08
N THR A 134 19.26 5.96 -8.15
CA THR A 134 19.19 6.87 -7.00
C THR A 134 17.72 7.26 -6.78
N THR A 135 17.27 7.09 -5.54
CA THR A 135 15.89 7.35 -5.14
C THR A 135 15.77 8.63 -4.32
N ARG A 136 16.79 8.94 -3.53
CA ARG A 136 16.77 10.12 -2.67
C ARG A 136 18.17 10.60 -2.34
N VAL A 137 18.36 11.92 -2.29
CA VAL A 137 19.53 12.57 -1.72
C VAL A 137 19.06 13.68 -0.80
N THR A 138 19.48 13.65 0.46
CA THR A 138 19.11 14.69 1.44
C THR A 138 20.31 15.13 2.26
N VAL A 139 20.24 16.37 2.76
CA VAL A 139 21.13 16.88 3.78
C VAL A 139 20.32 17.67 4.80
N ALA A 140 20.59 17.46 6.08
CA ALA A 140 19.88 18.12 7.17
C ALA A 140 20.82 18.49 8.31
N PRO A 141 20.62 19.63 8.97
CA PRO A 141 21.38 19.99 10.17
C PRO A 141 21.03 19.02 11.32
N GLN A 142 22.03 18.73 12.13
CA GLN A 142 21.87 18.01 13.39
C GLN A 142 21.95 19.04 14.54
N TYR A 143 21.03 18.93 15.48
CA TYR A 143 20.96 19.85 16.61
C TYR A 143 21.34 19.15 17.89
N SER A 144 21.97 19.91 18.81
CA SER A 144 22.17 19.46 20.20
C SER A 144 20.80 19.26 20.86
N ASN A 145 20.76 18.31 21.81
CA ASN A 145 19.58 18.18 22.68
C ASN A 145 19.63 19.31 23.71
N PRO A 146 18.73 20.32 23.70
CA PRO A 146 18.80 21.41 24.64
C PRO A 146 18.50 20.91 26.06
N GLU A 147 19.30 21.37 27.05
CA GLU A 147 18.89 21.34 28.46
C GLU A 147 17.56 22.10 28.64
N PRO A 148 16.76 21.85 29.70
CA PRO A 148 15.40 22.39 29.83
C PRO A 148 15.26 23.92 29.67
N ALA A 149 16.35 24.68 29.67
CA ALA A 149 16.39 26.15 29.48
C ALA A 149 17.37 26.60 28.37
N GLY A 150 17.89 25.65 27.53
CA GLY A 150 18.90 25.95 26.52
C GLY A 150 18.31 26.11 25.13
N THR A 151 19.07 26.79 24.24
CA THR A 151 18.74 26.89 22.82
C THR A 151 19.43 25.77 22.05
N ALA A 152 18.71 25.07 21.17
CA ALA A 152 19.29 24.06 20.30
C ALA A 152 20.33 24.69 19.37
N THR A 153 21.55 24.16 19.32
CA THR A 153 22.64 24.60 18.44
C THR A 153 22.93 23.51 17.39
N ILE A 154 23.36 23.93 16.20
CA ILE A 154 23.78 23.00 15.17
C ILE A 154 25.09 22.36 15.58
N THR A 155 25.13 21.03 15.66
CA THR A 155 26.31 20.23 16.02
C THR A 155 26.98 19.58 14.80
N GLY A 156 26.32 19.61 13.64
CA GLY A 156 26.82 19.04 12.40
C GLY A 156 25.71 18.92 11.35
N TYR A 157 26.01 18.20 10.29
CA TYR A 157 25.08 17.96 9.19
C TYR A 157 25.10 16.48 8.83
N ARG A 158 23.90 15.92 8.60
CA ARG A 158 23.72 14.56 8.12
C ARG A 158 23.36 14.60 6.64
N ALA A 159 24.10 13.86 5.83
CA ALA A 159 23.80 13.62 4.44
C ALA A 159 23.39 12.17 4.24
N ASP A 160 22.36 11.95 3.44
CA ASP A 160 21.83 10.64 3.06
C ASP A 160 21.77 10.57 1.53
N ASN A 161 22.21 9.43 0.97
CA ASN A 161 22.07 9.11 -0.46
C ASN A 161 21.55 7.69 -0.57
N ASP A 162 20.32 7.55 -1.04
CA ASP A 162 19.63 6.27 -1.14
C ASP A 162 19.53 5.84 -2.62
N ILE A 163 19.79 4.56 -2.84
CA ILE A 163 19.60 3.89 -4.12
C ILE A 163 18.67 2.70 -3.99
N GLU A 164 17.91 2.43 -5.01
CA GLU A 164 17.23 1.17 -5.25
C GLU A 164 18.12 0.29 -6.10
N VAL A 165 18.31 -0.95 -5.68
CA VAL A 165 19.12 -1.95 -6.35
C VAL A 165 18.23 -3.13 -6.70
N LYS A 166 18.14 -3.46 -8.00
CA LYS A 166 17.44 -4.66 -8.49
C LYS A 166 18.43 -5.77 -8.75
N ILE A 167 18.24 -6.89 -8.12
CA ILE A 167 19.14 -8.05 -8.23
C ILE A 167 18.40 -9.19 -8.90
N HIS A 168 18.88 -9.58 -10.06
CA HIS A 168 18.39 -10.69 -10.85
C HIS A 168 19.59 -11.52 -11.37
N PRO A 169 19.60 -12.86 -11.18
CA PRO A 169 18.67 -13.68 -10.41
C PRO A 169 18.83 -13.52 -8.89
N THR A 170 17.82 -13.95 -8.14
CA THR A 170 17.74 -13.75 -6.68
C THR A 170 18.81 -14.49 -5.88
N ASP A 171 19.42 -15.54 -6.42
CA ASP A 171 20.49 -16.30 -5.77
C ASP A 171 21.77 -15.48 -5.54
N ALA A 172 22.00 -14.43 -6.34
CA ALA A 172 23.09 -13.49 -6.16
C ALA A 172 22.88 -12.49 -5.01
N ALA A 173 21.64 -12.37 -4.49
CA ALA A 173 21.23 -11.30 -3.61
C ALA A 173 22.02 -11.27 -2.29
N SER A 174 22.14 -12.40 -1.60
CA SER A 174 22.85 -12.45 -0.32
C SER A 174 24.31 -12.00 -0.45
N ARG A 175 24.98 -12.42 -1.53
CA ARG A 175 26.37 -12.04 -1.82
C ARG A 175 26.49 -10.55 -2.12
N LEU A 176 25.58 -10.00 -2.94
CA LEU A 176 25.61 -8.58 -3.31
C LEU A 176 25.25 -7.67 -2.13
N LEU A 177 24.28 -8.05 -1.30
CA LEU A 177 23.96 -7.30 -0.08
C LEU A 177 25.11 -7.34 0.94
N ALA A 178 25.79 -8.48 1.10
CA ALA A 178 26.99 -8.56 1.93
C ALA A 178 28.11 -7.64 1.39
N LEU A 179 28.27 -7.56 0.06
CA LEU A 179 29.22 -6.65 -0.57
C LEU A 179 28.87 -5.17 -0.31
N VAL A 180 27.57 -4.81 -0.36
CA VAL A 180 27.10 -3.47 0.00
C VAL A 180 27.53 -3.10 1.42
N VAL A 181 27.24 -3.99 2.38
CA VAL A 181 27.57 -3.74 3.80
C VAL A 181 29.07 -3.66 4.02
N SER A 182 29.86 -4.55 3.40
CA SER A 182 31.32 -4.53 3.56
C SER A 182 31.99 -3.31 2.93
N THR A 183 31.44 -2.80 1.81
CA THR A 183 31.98 -1.61 1.11
C THR A 183 31.55 -0.31 1.77
N GLY A 184 30.26 -0.18 2.11
CA GLY A 184 29.71 1.03 2.72
C GLY A 184 30.02 1.14 4.22
N GLY A 185 30.38 0.02 4.90
CA GLY A 185 30.71 -0.03 6.32
C GLY A 185 29.58 0.47 7.20
N ASP A 186 29.92 1.12 8.31
CA ASP A 186 28.97 1.63 9.30
C ASP A 186 28.02 2.73 8.76
N ALA A 187 28.35 3.33 7.61
CA ALA A 187 27.51 4.31 6.94
C ALA A 187 26.32 3.68 6.20
N THR A 188 26.34 2.36 6.00
CA THR A 188 25.32 1.64 5.25
C THR A 188 24.00 1.55 6.01
N ARG A 189 22.91 1.77 5.29
CA ARG A 189 21.54 1.56 5.74
C ARG A 189 20.81 0.72 4.69
N ILE A 190 20.23 -0.40 5.08
CA ILE A 190 19.31 -1.18 4.25
C ILE A 190 17.92 -0.97 4.84
N SER A 191 17.09 -0.19 4.16
CA SER A 191 15.77 0.23 4.66
C SER A 191 14.68 -0.74 4.27
N SER A 192 14.80 -1.41 3.11
CA SER A 192 13.87 -2.45 2.71
C SER A 192 14.56 -3.50 1.83
N VAL A 193 13.98 -4.70 1.86
CA VAL A 193 14.27 -5.78 0.92
C VAL A 193 12.93 -6.40 0.56
N SER A 194 12.63 -6.45 -0.73
CA SER A 194 11.40 -7.05 -1.25
C SER A 194 11.70 -7.89 -2.49
N TYR A 195 10.74 -8.74 -2.84
CA TYR A 195 10.83 -9.56 -4.03
C TYR A 195 9.78 -9.17 -5.04
N SER A 196 10.10 -9.32 -6.32
CA SER A 196 9.16 -9.11 -7.41
C SER A 196 9.38 -10.12 -8.53
N ILE A 197 8.38 -10.26 -9.38
CA ILE A 197 8.48 -10.96 -10.65
C ILE A 197 8.82 -9.90 -11.69
N GLY A 198 9.98 -10.03 -12.34
CA GLY A 198 10.47 -9.03 -13.29
C GLY A 198 9.57 -8.91 -14.53
N ASP A 199 9.09 -10.05 -15.05
CA ASP A 199 8.10 -10.10 -16.13
C ASP A 199 6.92 -11.00 -15.70
N ASP A 200 5.82 -10.39 -15.29
CA ASP A 200 4.59 -11.06 -14.89
C ASP A 200 3.58 -11.22 -16.05
N SER A 201 3.93 -10.82 -17.27
CA SER A 201 3.02 -10.76 -18.42
C SER A 201 2.33 -12.09 -18.71
N GLN A 202 3.04 -13.21 -18.59
CA GLN A 202 2.47 -14.54 -18.76
C GLN A 202 1.51 -14.90 -17.60
N LEU A 203 1.88 -14.56 -16.37
CA LEU A 203 1.02 -14.81 -15.19
C LEU A 203 -0.28 -13.99 -15.26
N VAL A 204 -0.17 -12.73 -15.67
CA VAL A 204 -1.33 -11.86 -15.91
C VAL A 204 -2.23 -12.45 -16.99
N LYS A 205 -1.67 -12.96 -18.09
CA LYS A 205 -2.42 -13.61 -19.16
C LYS A 205 -3.15 -14.85 -18.66
N ASP A 206 -2.49 -15.67 -17.84
CA ASP A 206 -3.09 -16.89 -17.30
C ASP A 206 -4.15 -16.55 -16.23
N ALA A 207 -3.91 -15.54 -15.39
CA ALA A 207 -4.90 -15.05 -14.43
C ALA A 207 -6.15 -14.49 -15.13
N ARG A 208 -5.98 -13.75 -16.24
CA ARG A 208 -7.06 -13.23 -17.07
C ARG A 208 -7.89 -14.38 -17.67
N ALA A 209 -7.23 -15.41 -18.20
CA ALA A 209 -7.92 -16.59 -18.74
C ALA A 209 -8.75 -17.30 -17.66
N ARG A 210 -8.20 -17.46 -16.45
CA ARG A 210 -8.93 -18.04 -15.30
C ARG A 210 -10.10 -17.17 -14.88
N ALA A 211 -9.94 -15.85 -14.85
CA ALA A 211 -11.01 -14.91 -14.50
C ALA A 211 -12.18 -15.00 -15.48
N PHE A 212 -11.89 -15.01 -16.78
CA PHE A 212 -12.91 -15.16 -17.79
C PHE A 212 -13.64 -16.52 -17.69
N GLN A 213 -12.89 -17.61 -17.50
CA GLN A 213 -13.48 -18.95 -17.33
C GLN A 213 -14.35 -19.04 -16.07
N ASN A 214 -13.91 -18.41 -14.96
CA ASN A 214 -14.72 -18.31 -13.75
C ASN A 214 -16.02 -17.55 -13.98
N ALA A 215 -15.96 -16.40 -14.65
CA ALA A 215 -17.15 -15.62 -15.03
C ALA A 215 -18.10 -16.46 -15.92
N LYS A 216 -17.54 -17.15 -16.92
CA LYS A 216 -18.33 -18.01 -17.83
C LYS A 216 -19.05 -19.13 -17.08
N ASN A 217 -18.34 -19.85 -16.21
CA ASN A 217 -18.94 -20.95 -15.45
C ASN A 217 -20.09 -20.46 -14.55
N ARG A 218 -19.96 -19.27 -13.96
CA ARG A 218 -21.02 -18.65 -13.15
C ARG A 218 -22.21 -18.21 -14.02
N ALA A 219 -21.94 -17.64 -15.20
CA ALA A 219 -22.98 -17.26 -16.15
C ALA A 219 -23.77 -18.49 -16.68
N ASP A 220 -23.07 -19.59 -17.00
CA ASP A 220 -23.67 -20.86 -17.37
C ASP A 220 -24.59 -21.40 -16.28
N GLN A 221 -24.17 -21.33 -15.02
CA GLN A 221 -24.97 -21.72 -13.86
C GLN A 221 -26.24 -20.88 -13.73
N TYR A 222 -26.16 -19.56 -13.87
CA TYR A 222 -27.35 -18.69 -13.83
C TYR A 222 -28.29 -18.94 -15.01
N ALA A 223 -27.76 -19.18 -16.21
CA ALA A 223 -28.57 -19.55 -17.36
C ALA A 223 -29.36 -20.84 -17.08
N GLN A 224 -28.71 -21.87 -16.55
CA GLN A 224 -29.38 -23.14 -16.19
C GLN A 224 -30.45 -22.95 -15.11
N LEU A 225 -30.14 -22.20 -14.03
CA LEU A 225 -31.08 -21.93 -12.94
C LEU A 225 -32.33 -21.14 -13.41
N SER A 226 -32.19 -20.33 -14.45
CA SER A 226 -33.30 -19.57 -15.04
C SER A 226 -34.06 -20.33 -16.15
N GLY A 227 -33.65 -21.57 -16.46
CA GLY A 227 -34.24 -22.35 -17.57
C GLY A 227 -33.87 -21.85 -18.97
N LEU A 228 -32.79 -21.04 -19.05
CA LEU A 228 -32.28 -20.46 -20.29
C LEU A 228 -30.90 -21.04 -20.65
N ARG A 229 -30.38 -20.63 -21.80
CA ARG A 229 -29.04 -20.98 -22.26
C ARG A 229 -28.17 -19.72 -22.34
N LEU A 230 -26.85 -19.89 -22.09
CA LEU A 230 -25.89 -18.83 -22.27
C LEU A 230 -25.68 -18.57 -23.77
N GLY A 231 -25.87 -17.33 -24.17
CA GLY A 231 -25.67 -16.85 -25.52
C GLY A 231 -24.30 -16.22 -25.75
N LYS A 232 -24.25 -15.27 -26.67
CA LYS A 232 -23.00 -14.55 -27.00
C LYS A 232 -22.60 -13.57 -25.91
N VAL A 233 -21.30 -13.24 -25.88
CA VAL A 233 -20.78 -12.13 -25.06
C VAL A 233 -21.27 -10.80 -25.64
N ILE A 234 -21.88 -9.97 -24.80
CA ILE A 234 -22.34 -8.63 -25.15
C ILE A 234 -21.24 -7.60 -24.84
N SER A 235 -20.63 -7.70 -23.66
CA SER A 235 -19.55 -6.82 -23.27
C SER A 235 -18.58 -7.50 -22.31
N ILE A 236 -17.32 -7.03 -22.32
CA ILE A 236 -16.27 -7.39 -21.38
C ILE A 236 -15.70 -6.10 -20.85
N SER A 237 -15.57 -5.99 -19.53
CA SER A 237 -14.94 -4.88 -18.86
C SER A 237 -13.91 -5.42 -17.87
N GLU A 238 -12.67 -4.98 -18.01
CA GLU A 238 -11.62 -5.25 -17.05
C GLU A 238 -11.67 -4.17 -15.98
N ALA A 239 -11.51 -4.54 -14.71
CA ALA A 239 -11.38 -3.56 -13.65
C ALA A 239 -10.01 -2.86 -13.79
N SER A 240 -10.02 -1.61 -14.22
CA SER A 240 -8.82 -0.77 -14.26
C SER A 240 -8.32 -0.57 -12.84
N GLY A 241 -7.17 -1.15 -12.47
CA GLY A 241 -6.50 -0.82 -11.21
C GLY A 241 -6.33 -1.93 -10.18
N ALA A 242 -6.61 -3.17 -10.47
CA ALA A 242 -6.10 -4.26 -9.65
C ALA A 242 -4.61 -4.49 -9.98
N ALA A 243 -3.75 -3.60 -9.47
CA ALA A 243 -2.34 -3.95 -9.35
C ALA A 243 -2.24 -5.27 -8.55
N PRO A 244 -1.34 -6.19 -8.91
CA PRO A 244 -1.17 -7.41 -8.14
C PRO A 244 -0.91 -7.03 -6.68
N THR A 245 -1.75 -7.53 -5.77
CA THR A 245 -1.56 -7.35 -4.33
C THR A 245 -0.38 -8.22 -3.93
N HIS A 246 0.77 -7.60 -3.77
CA HIS A 246 1.94 -8.23 -3.18
C HIS A 246 1.75 -8.20 -1.66
N GLU A 247 1.53 -9.36 -1.06
CA GLU A 247 1.59 -9.50 0.39
C GLU A 247 3.07 -9.56 0.77
N ALA A 248 3.58 -8.46 1.35
CA ALA A 248 4.97 -8.37 1.77
C ALA A 248 5.20 -9.19 3.04
N PRO A 249 6.21 -10.06 3.10
CA PRO A 249 6.61 -10.74 4.33
C PRO A 249 7.13 -9.75 5.37
N ALA A 250 6.82 -9.98 6.65
CA ALA A 250 7.32 -9.17 7.76
C ALA A 250 8.85 -9.32 7.91
N PRO A 251 9.60 -8.24 8.22
CA PRO A 251 11.05 -8.29 8.29
C PRO A 251 11.56 -9.14 9.47
N PRO A 252 12.60 -9.97 9.27
CA PRO A 252 13.23 -10.75 10.33
C PRO A 252 14.14 -9.90 11.23
N ARG A 253 14.16 -10.22 12.52
CA ARG A 253 15.02 -9.58 13.52
C ARG A 253 16.25 -10.46 13.77
N GLY A 254 17.47 -9.95 13.49
CA GLY A 254 18.73 -10.57 13.89
C GLY A 254 19.79 -10.63 12.80
N LEU A 255 21.01 -10.14 13.13
CA LEU A 255 22.18 -10.07 12.24
C LEU A 255 22.95 -11.40 12.23
N SER A 256 22.55 -12.30 11.39
CA SER A 256 23.38 -13.34 10.74
C SER A 256 22.98 -13.27 9.29
N ALA A 257 23.78 -13.82 8.34
CA ALA A 257 23.43 -13.79 6.91
C ALA A 257 21.92 -13.95 6.76
N VAL A 258 21.25 -12.86 6.36
CA VAL A 258 19.78 -12.80 6.36
C VAL A 258 19.31 -13.90 5.40
N PRO A 259 18.64 -14.95 5.89
CA PRO A 259 18.05 -15.93 4.98
C PRO A 259 17.00 -15.21 4.13
N LEU A 260 17.24 -15.15 2.84
CA LEU A 260 16.40 -14.44 1.88
C LEU A 260 15.57 -15.47 1.13
N GLU A 261 14.33 -15.66 1.56
CA GLU A 261 13.41 -16.62 0.94
C GLU A 261 12.38 -15.85 0.10
N PRO A 262 12.31 -16.06 -1.23
CA PRO A 262 11.41 -15.31 -2.10
C PRO A 262 9.93 -15.66 -1.92
N GLY A 263 9.61 -16.85 -1.40
CA GLY A 263 8.23 -17.32 -1.29
C GLY A 263 7.54 -17.44 -2.66
N GLN A 264 6.21 -17.32 -2.66
CA GLN A 264 5.40 -17.22 -3.89
C GLN A 264 4.57 -15.95 -3.87
N GLN A 265 4.45 -15.31 -5.02
CA GLN A 265 3.56 -14.17 -5.20
C GLN A 265 2.33 -14.56 -5.99
N THR A 266 1.18 -14.01 -5.60
CA THR A 266 -0.10 -14.25 -6.27
C THR A 266 -0.41 -13.08 -7.19
N VAL A 267 -0.52 -13.36 -8.48
CA VAL A 267 -1.02 -12.42 -9.49
C VAL A 267 -2.51 -12.64 -9.67
N GLY A 268 -3.32 -11.62 -9.36
CA GLY A 268 -4.78 -11.66 -9.47
C GLY A 268 -5.29 -10.85 -10.65
N PHE A 269 -6.40 -11.28 -11.24
CA PHE A 269 -7.09 -10.58 -12.30
C PHE A 269 -8.61 -10.65 -12.11
N SER A 270 -9.32 -9.61 -12.52
CA SER A 270 -10.77 -9.54 -12.40
C SER A 270 -11.41 -8.99 -13.66
N VAL A 271 -12.56 -9.57 -14.03
CA VAL A 271 -13.29 -9.19 -15.22
C VAL A 271 -14.80 -9.18 -14.94
N THR A 272 -15.50 -8.21 -15.47
CA THR A 272 -16.96 -8.19 -15.54
C THR A 272 -17.38 -8.51 -16.97
N VAL A 273 -18.22 -9.50 -17.14
CA VAL A 273 -18.67 -9.93 -18.46
C VAL A 273 -20.20 -10.00 -18.49
N VAL A 274 -20.76 -9.53 -19.58
CA VAL A 274 -22.20 -9.57 -19.86
C VAL A 274 -22.46 -10.53 -21.01
N TRP A 275 -23.36 -11.49 -20.79
CA TRP A 275 -23.80 -12.43 -21.80
C TRP A 275 -25.28 -12.27 -22.07
N GLU A 276 -25.66 -12.57 -23.29
CA GLU A 276 -27.05 -12.78 -23.69
C GLU A 276 -27.58 -14.11 -23.09
N LEU A 277 -28.85 -14.14 -22.72
CA LEU A 277 -29.57 -15.35 -22.30
C LEU A 277 -30.63 -15.68 -23.36
N THR A 278 -30.60 -16.91 -23.87
CA THR A 278 -31.50 -17.39 -24.94
C THR A 278 -32.35 -18.56 -24.47
#